data_cb2bf9d957f98664e298dc343ce61a8f
#
_entry.id   cb2bf9d957f98664e298dc343ce61a8f
#
_cell.length_a   1.000
_cell.length_b   1.000
_cell.length_c   1.000
_cell.angle_alpha   90.00
_cell.angle_beta   90.00
_cell.angle_gamma   90.00
#
_symmetry.space_group_name_H-M   'P 1'
#
loop_
_entity.id
_entity.type
_entity.pdbx_description
1 polymer ?
#
loop_
_entity_poly.entity_id
_entity_poly.type
_entity_poly.pdbx_seq_one_letter_code
_entity_poly.pdbx_strand_id
1 'polypeptide(L)'
;MFKKAQEKTDAVSPVIGVILLVAVTVALVALATVIVFDIGSDVSDTADATVQLDGATQATADAEANKSEEGVQATIIRNENVAQLNLSSPNSSLEIGSSQVGDSFTLYNGTGTYSVIAELDDGSTEVLTSTDR
;
A
#
# COMPACT_ATOMS: atom_id res chain seq x y z
N MET A 1 56.51 7.15 42.80
CA MET A 1 55.20 6.66 43.21
C MET A 1 54.06 7.23 42.39
N PHE A 2 54.07 8.49 42.04
CA PHE A 2 52.97 9.12 41.25
C PHE A 2 52.84 8.61 39.83
N LYS A 3 53.95 8.20 39.17
CA LYS A 3 53.96 7.65 37.82
C LYS A 3 53.22 6.32 37.69
N LYS A 4 53.28 5.45 38.70
CA LYS A 4 52.56 4.14 38.70
C LYS A 4 51.06 4.32 38.84
N ALA A 5 50.59 5.30 39.59
CA ALA A 5 49.17 5.60 39.72
C ALA A 5 48.59 6.18 38.42
N GLN A 6 49.33 7.02 37.70
CA GLN A 6 48.95 7.52 36.39
C GLN A 6 48.89 6.46 35.31
N GLU A 7 49.83 5.53 35.29
CA GLU A 7 49.83 4.39 34.37
C GLU A 7 48.63 3.47 34.57
N LYS A 8 48.18 3.23 35.79
CA LYS A 8 46.96 2.48 36.08
C LYS A 8 45.70 3.19 35.66
N THR A 9 45.64 4.51 35.79
CA THR A 9 44.55 5.34 35.36
C THR A 9 44.45 5.36 33.83
N ASP A 10 45.56 5.48 33.14
CA ASP A 10 45.64 5.48 31.69
C ASP A 10 45.27 4.10 31.08
N ALA A 11 45.57 3.00 31.74
CA ALA A 11 45.22 1.65 31.32
C ALA A 11 43.71 1.35 31.48
N VAL A 12 43.08 1.88 32.53
CA VAL A 12 41.63 1.69 32.79
C VAL A 12 40.77 2.56 31.88
N SER A 13 41.17 3.81 31.61
CA SER A 13 40.44 4.72 30.74
C SER A 13 40.26 4.22 29.31
N PRO A 14 41.28 3.68 28.60
CA PRO A 14 41.10 3.07 27.29
C PRO A 14 40.16 1.88 27.28
N VAL A 15 40.18 1.03 28.30
CA VAL A 15 39.28 -0.14 28.42
C VAL A 15 37.83 0.33 28.59
N ILE A 16 37.56 1.29 29.45
CA ILE A 16 36.24 1.85 29.63
C ILE A 16 35.74 2.49 28.33
N GLY A 17 36.58 3.20 27.61
CA GLY A 17 36.25 3.80 26.32
C GLY A 17 35.84 2.77 25.28
N VAL A 18 36.56 1.66 25.20
CA VAL A 18 36.21 0.54 24.29
C VAL A 18 34.89 -0.10 24.68
N ILE A 19 34.64 -0.34 25.93
CA ILE A 19 33.38 -0.93 26.42
C ILE A 19 32.20 0.00 26.10
N LEU A 20 32.34 1.29 26.34
CA LEU A 20 31.32 2.29 26.00
C LEU A 20 31.07 2.37 24.49
N LEU A 21 32.13 2.33 23.68
CA LEU A 21 31.99 2.32 22.23
C LEU A 21 31.20 1.12 21.74
N VAL A 22 31.53 -0.07 22.23
CA VAL A 22 30.79 -1.31 21.88
C VAL A 22 29.34 -1.24 22.34
N ALA A 23 29.09 -0.75 23.54
CA ALA A 23 27.72 -0.61 24.05
C ALA A 23 26.88 0.35 23.20
N VAL A 24 27.42 1.48 22.81
CA VAL A 24 26.73 2.46 21.95
C VAL A 24 26.49 1.90 20.55
N THR A 25 27.50 1.24 19.95
CA THR A 25 27.32 0.65 18.61
C THR A 25 26.26 -0.44 18.58
N VAL A 26 26.22 -1.31 19.58
CA VAL A 26 25.18 -2.35 19.70
C VAL A 26 23.81 -1.73 19.87
N ALA A 27 23.67 -0.70 20.71
CA ALA A 27 22.41 0.01 20.89
C ALA A 27 21.93 0.69 19.60
N LEU A 28 22.81 1.33 18.84
CA LEU A 28 22.47 1.95 17.55
C LEU A 28 22.06 0.92 16.50
N VAL A 29 22.74 -0.21 16.42
CA VAL A 29 22.38 -1.28 15.50
C VAL A 29 21.00 -1.87 15.85
N ALA A 30 20.72 -2.06 17.13
CA ALA A 30 19.41 -2.56 17.57
C ALA A 30 18.28 -1.60 17.19
N LEU A 31 18.47 -0.29 17.33
CA LEU A 31 17.49 0.71 16.90
C LEU A 31 17.32 0.73 15.37
N ALA A 32 18.43 0.65 14.63
CA ALA A 32 18.40 0.65 13.18
C ALA A 32 17.64 -0.57 12.62
N THR A 33 17.79 -1.74 13.21
CA THR A 33 17.08 -2.94 12.78
C THR A 33 15.57 -2.82 12.93
N VAL A 34 15.08 -2.24 14.02
CA VAL A 34 13.64 -2.03 14.24
C VAL A 34 13.06 -1.13 13.16
N ILE A 35 13.72 -0.03 12.83
CA ILE A 35 13.26 0.91 11.81
C ILE A 35 13.26 0.26 10.42
N VAL A 36 14.31 -0.49 10.08
CA VAL A 36 14.44 -1.14 8.77
C VAL A 36 13.40 -2.23 8.59
N PHE A 37 13.10 -3.02 9.62
CA PHE A 37 12.05 -4.04 9.53
C PHE A 37 10.66 -3.42 9.41
N ASP A 38 10.39 -2.32 10.11
CA ASP A 38 9.12 -1.62 10.03
C ASP A 38 8.87 -1.04 8.62
N ILE A 39 9.87 -0.37 8.04
CA ILE A 39 9.78 0.13 6.65
C ILE A 39 9.70 -1.02 5.65
N GLY A 40 10.39 -2.13 5.89
CA GLY A 40 10.38 -3.30 5.01
C GLY A 40 9.03 -3.99 4.96
N SER A 41 8.29 -4.06 6.07
CA SER A 41 6.94 -4.61 6.09
C SER A 41 5.93 -3.69 5.40
N ASP A 42 6.04 -2.38 5.57
CA ASP A 42 5.17 -1.42 4.90
C ASP A 42 5.35 -1.43 3.37
N VAL A 43 6.55 -1.67 2.88
CA VAL A 43 6.83 -1.74 1.43
C VAL A 43 6.33 -3.05 0.81
N SER A 44 6.26 -4.14 1.58
CA SER A 44 5.78 -5.43 1.07
C SER A 44 4.25 -5.51 0.94
N ASP A 45 3.52 -4.64 1.62
CA ASP A 45 2.06 -4.61 1.64
C ASP A 45 1.44 -3.62 0.63
N THR A 46 2.21 -3.15 -0.34
CA THR A 46 1.69 -2.31 -1.42
C THR A 46 0.98 -3.18 -2.45
N ALA A 47 -0.23 -2.79 -2.83
CA ALA A 47 -0.97 -3.46 -3.88
C ALA A 47 -0.22 -3.34 -5.23
N ASP A 48 0.18 -4.46 -5.80
CA ASP A 48 0.74 -4.51 -7.14
C ASP A 48 -0.34 -4.91 -8.15
N ALA A 49 -1.28 -4.01 -8.33
CA ALA A 49 -2.39 -4.18 -9.25
C ALA A 49 -2.59 -2.92 -10.08
N THR A 50 -2.90 -3.11 -11.34
CA THR A 50 -3.25 -2.03 -12.27
C THR A 50 -4.59 -2.32 -12.90
N VAL A 51 -5.51 -1.38 -12.74
CA VAL A 51 -6.84 -1.45 -13.33
C VAL A 51 -7.04 -0.22 -14.21
N GLN A 52 -7.45 -0.43 -15.43
CA GLN A 52 -7.82 0.65 -16.33
C GLN A 52 -9.32 0.91 -16.21
N LEU A 53 -9.69 2.18 -16.05
CA LEU A 53 -11.07 2.62 -16.04
C LEU A 53 -11.39 3.35 -17.34
N ASP A 54 -12.37 2.84 -18.08
CA ASP A 54 -12.89 3.42 -19.30
C ASP A 54 -14.36 3.81 -19.12
N GLY A 55 -14.78 4.88 -19.79
CA GLY A 55 -16.18 5.28 -19.78
C GLY A 55 -17.06 4.27 -20.51
N ALA A 56 -18.17 3.90 -19.91
CA ALA A 56 -19.18 3.05 -20.50
C ALA A 56 -20.55 3.76 -20.48
N THR A 57 -21.34 3.56 -21.49
CA THR A 57 -22.69 4.12 -21.57
C THR A 57 -23.65 3.02 -21.98
N GLN A 58 -24.71 2.84 -21.23
CA GLN A 58 -25.77 1.88 -21.54
C GLN A 58 -27.04 2.64 -21.93
N ALA A 59 -27.61 2.27 -23.06
CA ALA A 59 -28.93 2.75 -23.45
C ALA A 59 -29.99 2.01 -22.59
N THR A 60 -30.78 2.76 -21.82
CA THR A 60 -31.90 2.19 -21.09
C THR A 60 -33.05 1.93 -22.04
N ALA A 61 -33.66 0.76 -21.94
CA ALA A 61 -34.74 0.32 -22.82
C ALA A 61 -36.11 0.99 -22.57
N ASP A 62 -36.16 1.94 -21.63
CA ASP A 62 -37.38 2.70 -21.34
C ASP A 62 -37.61 3.75 -22.40
N ALA A 63 -38.65 3.52 -23.20
CA ALA A 63 -38.97 4.26 -24.42
C ALA A 63 -39.41 5.72 -24.21
N GLU A 64 -39.47 6.22 -23.00
CA GLU A 64 -39.93 7.61 -22.73
C GLU A 64 -38.83 8.63 -22.47
N ALA A 65 -37.60 8.21 -22.31
CA ALA A 65 -36.49 9.13 -22.21
C ALA A 65 -35.30 8.53 -22.89
N ASN A 66 -34.66 9.24 -23.79
CA ASN A 66 -33.30 9.01 -24.25
C ASN A 66 -32.32 9.06 -23.06
N LYS A 67 -32.54 8.22 -22.06
CA LYS A 67 -31.71 8.17 -20.85
C LYS A 67 -30.65 7.12 -21.03
N SER A 68 -29.48 7.56 -21.37
CA SER A 68 -28.28 6.75 -21.28
C SER A 68 -27.78 6.78 -19.85
N GLU A 69 -27.60 5.62 -19.26
CA GLU A 69 -26.99 5.51 -17.95
C GLU A 69 -25.46 5.47 -18.12
N GLU A 70 -24.80 6.43 -17.51
CA GLU A 70 -23.34 6.49 -17.55
C GLU A 70 -22.75 5.55 -16.51
N GLY A 71 -21.63 4.96 -16.86
CA GLY A 71 -20.93 4.03 -16.03
C GLY A 71 -19.46 3.94 -16.38
N VAL A 72 -18.78 3.01 -15.76
CA VAL A 72 -17.36 2.76 -15.94
C VAL A 72 -17.13 1.28 -16.16
N GLN A 73 -16.28 0.97 -17.13
CA GLN A 73 -15.73 -0.36 -17.34
C GLN A 73 -14.33 -0.42 -16.70
N ALA A 74 -14.15 -1.33 -15.77
CA ALA A 74 -12.86 -1.63 -15.17
C ALA A 74 -12.24 -2.85 -15.83
N THR A 75 -11.05 -2.72 -16.36
CA THR A 75 -10.27 -3.82 -16.96
C THR A 75 -9.01 -4.06 -16.15
N ILE A 76 -8.79 -5.29 -15.72
CA ILE A 76 -7.64 -5.66 -14.91
C ILE A 76 -6.44 -5.92 -15.83
N ILE A 77 -5.42 -5.09 -15.70
CA ILE A 77 -4.17 -5.23 -16.47
C ILE A 77 -3.14 -6.03 -15.68
N ARG A 78 -3.08 -5.83 -14.37
CA ARG A 78 -2.18 -6.53 -13.45
C ARG A 78 -2.86 -6.75 -12.12
N ASN A 79 -2.66 -7.92 -11.53
CA ASN A 79 -3.21 -8.26 -10.21
C ASN A 79 -2.25 -9.19 -9.48
N GLU A 80 -1.39 -8.62 -8.67
CA GLU A 80 -0.49 -9.32 -7.75
C GLU A 80 -0.67 -8.77 -6.34
N ASN A 81 -0.61 -9.62 -5.33
CA ASN A 81 -0.75 -9.26 -3.91
C ASN A 81 -2.09 -8.64 -3.51
N VAL A 82 -3.13 -8.83 -4.30
CA VAL A 82 -4.47 -8.32 -4.00
C VAL A 82 -5.41 -9.48 -3.72
N ALA A 83 -6.03 -9.48 -2.53
CA ALA A 83 -7.02 -10.48 -2.15
C ALA A 83 -8.36 -10.23 -2.86
N GLN A 84 -8.76 -8.96 -2.97
CA GLN A 84 -10.04 -8.57 -3.50
C GLN A 84 -9.99 -7.18 -4.14
N LEU A 85 -10.74 -7.00 -5.22
CA LEU A 85 -10.95 -5.71 -5.86
C LEU A 85 -12.41 -5.27 -5.69
N ASN A 86 -12.62 -4.01 -5.39
CA ASN A 86 -13.92 -3.38 -5.28
C ASN A 86 -14.01 -2.18 -6.22
N LEU A 87 -15.00 -2.15 -7.08
CA LEU A 87 -15.33 -0.98 -7.88
C LEU A 87 -16.40 -0.17 -7.14
N SER A 88 -16.03 0.98 -6.63
CA SER A 88 -16.91 1.88 -5.90
C SER A 88 -17.46 2.97 -6.80
N SER A 89 -18.74 3.27 -6.66
CA SER A 89 -19.41 4.37 -7.28
C SER A 89 -20.13 5.23 -6.22
N PRO A 90 -20.64 6.42 -6.55
CA PRO A 90 -21.28 7.29 -5.57
C PRO A 90 -22.47 6.67 -4.81
N ASN A 91 -23.16 5.73 -5.43
CA ASN A 91 -24.39 5.16 -4.89
C ASN A 91 -24.30 3.64 -4.60
N SER A 92 -23.28 2.97 -5.09
CA SER A 92 -23.10 1.52 -4.87
C SER A 92 -21.65 1.10 -5.02
N SER A 93 -21.38 -0.13 -4.64
CA SER A 93 -20.08 -0.76 -4.86
C SER A 93 -20.27 -2.15 -5.45
N LEU A 94 -19.42 -2.52 -6.38
CA LEU A 94 -19.36 -3.85 -6.99
C LEU A 94 -18.10 -4.56 -6.49
N GLU A 95 -18.31 -5.66 -5.81
CA GLU A 95 -17.23 -6.56 -5.38
C GLU A 95 -16.80 -7.42 -6.57
N ILE A 96 -15.56 -7.27 -7.00
CA ILE A 96 -15.03 -7.97 -8.17
C ILE A 96 -14.48 -9.35 -7.79
N GLY A 97 -14.21 -9.58 -6.50
CA GLY A 97 -13.63 -10.82 -6.02
C GLY A 97 -12.19 -11.05 -6.51
N SER A 98 -11.77 -12.29 -6.54
CA SER A 98 -10.49 -12.69 -7.11
C SER A 98 -10.60 -12.76 -8.63
N SER A 99 -10.10 -11.76 -9.33
CA SER A 99 -10.19 -11.64 -10.78
C SER A 99 -8.82 -11.82 -11.44
N GLN A 100 -8.82 -12.30 -12.67
CA GLN A 100 -7.62 -12.54 -13.43
C GLN A 100 -7.32 -11.35 -14.35
N VAL A 101 -6.06 -11.24 -14.75
CA VAL A 101 -5.63 -10.27 -15.75
C VAL A 101 -6.40 -10.48 -17.06
N GLY A 102 -6.94 -9.40 -17.59
CA GLY A 102 -7.79 -9.40 -18.78
C GLY A 102 -9.29 -9.43 -18.50
N ASP A 103 -9.71 -9.68 -17.26
CA ASP A 103 -11.11 -9.60 -16.88
C ASP A 103 -11.57 -8.14 -16.87
N SER A 104 -12.80 -7.91 -17.31
CA SER A 104 -13.43 -6.59 -17.32
C SER A 104 -14.78 -6.63 -16.63
N PHE A 105 -15.08 -5.58 -15.89
CA PHE A 105 -16.33 -5.40 -15.14
C PHE A 105 -16.90 -4.04 -15.44
N THR A 106 -18.19 -3.97 -15.63
CA THR A 106 -18.87 -2.71 -15.94
C THR A 106 -19.90 -2.41 -14.87
N LEU A 107 -19.86 -1.19 -14.35
CA LEU A 107 -20.82 -0.68 -13.38
C LEU A 107 -21.51 0.56 -13.94
N TYR A 108 -22.82 0.52 -14.09
CA TYR A 108 -23.64 1.64 -14.52
C TYR A 108 -24.37 2.22 -13.31
N ASN A 109 -23.98 3.39 -12.88
CA ASN A 109 -24.56 4.03 -11.69
C ASN A 109 -24.64 5.55 -11.80
N GLY A 110 -24.72 6.05 -13.03
CA GLY A 110 -24.85 7.47 -13.32
C GLY A 110 -23.54 8.25 -13.23
N THR A 111 -23.66 9.54 -13.10
CA THR A 111 -22.53 10.48 -13.02
C THR A 111 -21.96 10.55 -11.60
N GLY A 112 -20.66 10.70 -11.47
CA GLY A 112 -19.97 10.84 -10.21
C GLY A 112 -18.57 10.24 -10.24
N THR A 113 -17.95 10.14 -9.09
CA THR A 113 -16.61 9.58 -8.96
C THR A 113 -16.67 8.06 -8.79
N TYR A 114 -15.95 7.36 -9.65
CA TYR A 114 -15.74 5.92 -9.59
C TYR A 114 -14.30 5.64 -9.17
N SER A 115 -14.11 4.73 -8.25
CA SER A 115 -12.79 4.35 -7.77
C SER A 115 -12.64 2.85 -7.65
N VAL A 116 -11.45 2.34 -7.93
CA VAL A 116 -11.09 0.95 -7.69
C VAL A 116 -10.28 0.87 -6.42
N ILE A 117 -10.77 0.09 -5.48
CA ILE A 117 -10.15 -0.13 -4.18
C ILE A 117 -9.66 -1.59 -4.13
N ALA A 118 -8.38 -1.75 -3.86
CA ALA A 118 -7.79 -3.06 -3.62
C ALA A 118 -7.77 -3.37 -2.14
N GLU A 119 -8.18 -4.57 -1.77
CA GLU A 119 -7.98 -5.14 -0.45
C GLU A 119 -6.83 -6.13 -0.52
N LEU A 120 -5.82 -5.92 0.31
CA LEU A 120 -4.64 -6.78 0.39
C LEU A 120 -4.89 -7.98 1.31
N ASP A 121 -4.01 -8.97 1.24
CA ASP A 121 -4.11 -10.19 2.05
C ASP A 121 -4.05 -9.93 3.57
N ASP A 122 -3.49 -8.81 3.99
CA ASP A 122 -3.43 -8.37 5.39
C ASP A 122 -4.69 -7.63 5.87
N GLY A 123 -5.66 -7.39 4.99
CA GLY A 123 -6.88 -6.64 5.28
C GLY A 123 -6.79 -5.14 5.08
N SER A 124 -5.63 -4.59 4.70
CA SER A 124 -5.49 -3.18 4.34
C SER A 124 -6.12 -2.89 2.98
N THR A 125 -6.55 -1.65 2.78
CA THR A 125 -7.20 -1.19 1.54
C THR A 125 -6.40 -0.06 0.91
N GLU A 126 -6.30 -0.08 -0.41
CA GLU A 126 -5.61 0.94 -1.20
C GLU A 126 -6.46 1.32 -2.42
N VAL A 127 -6.53 2.62 -2.70
CA VAL A 127 -7.19 3.11 -3.92
C VAL A 127 -6.19 3.05 -5.08
N LEU A 128 -6.49 2.22 -6.09
CA LEU A 128 -5.62 2.02 -7.24
C LEU A 128 -5.79 3.11 -8.29
N THR A 129 -7.03 3.47 -8.60
CA THR A 129 -7.35 4.47 -9.60
C THR A 129 -8.75 5.02 -9.36
N SER A 130 -9.00 6.23 -9.85
CA SER A 130 -10.31 6.85 -9.82
C SER A 130 -10.57 7.66 -11.09
N THR A 131 -11.82 7.78 -11.47
CA THR A 131 -12.27 8.59 -12.59
C THR A 131 -13.63 9.22 -12.32
N ASP A 132 -13.86 10.38 -12.88
CA ASP A 132 -15.14 11.08 -12.79
C ASP A 132 -15.93 10.90 -14.10
N ARG A 133 -17.25 10.73 -13.93
CA ARG A 133 -18.18 10.59 -15.05
C ARG A 133 -19.29 11.60 -15.00
#